data_c9c642f79bf52c92f2d454046b644991
#
_entry.id   c9c642f79bf52c92f2d454046b644991
#
_cell.length_a   1.000
_cell.length_b   1.000
_cell.length_c   1.000
_cell.angle_alpha   90.00
_cell.angle_beta   90.00
_cell.angle_gamma   90.00
#
_symmetry.space_group_name_H-M   'P 1'
#
loop_
_entity.id
_entity.type
_entity.pdbx_description
1 polymer ?
#
loop_
_entity_poly.entity_id
_entity_poly.type
_entity_poly.pdbx_seq_one_letter_code
_entity_poly.pdbx_strand_id
1 'polypeptide(L)'
;MRNKYVVSRSMNVKYVRQHLDELVANALALSRYDEKDDQRETAEANFRRAFDYITEEHEVENDYECMLQLHDILMDSLNDDIRNGLTMQQIEELHDMINQPAKANVEIAIDVMLYILDKRLFADGDVRVAIMFANKIMIDNGCGIITVRKDRRETFRAYYKEYQQTRSDDFKNWIYKYCIRGPKVEY
;
A
#
# COMPACT_ATOMS: atom_id res chain seq x y z
N MET A 1 2.78 -1.20 17.93
CA MET A 1 1.31 -1.18 17.58
C MET A 1 0.70 -2.57 17.78
N ARG A 2 -0.62 -2.72 17.64
CA ARG A 2 -1.31 -4.04 17.64
C ARG A 2 -2.23 -4.13 16.41
N ASN A 3 -2.50 -5.35 15.92
CA ASN A 3 -3.45 -5.52 14.84
C ASN A 3 -4.84 -5.06 15.26
N LYS A 4 -5.49 -4.19 14.47
CA LYS A 4 -6.87 -3.73 14.70
C LYS A 4 -7.90 -4.79 14.30
N TYR A 5 -7.55 -5.60 13.33
CA TYR A 5 -8.32 -6.70 12.81
C TYR A 5 -7.48 -7.97 12.91
N VAL A 6 -8.11 -9.08 13.22
CA VAL A 6 -7.51 -10.42 13.24
C VAL A 6 -8.55 -11.36 12.67
N VAL A 7 -8.51 -11.53 11.37
CA VAL A 7 -9.45 -12.36 10.60
C VAL A 7 -8.69 -13.32 9.68
N SER A 8 -9.38 -14.27 9.07
CA SER A 8 -8.75 -15.10 8.04
C SER A 8 -8.43 -14.25 6.79
N ARG A 9 -7.42 -14.67 6.02
CA ARG A 9 -7.12 -14.06 4.71
C ARG A 9 -8.37 -14.01 3.82
N SER A 10 -9.15 -15.09 3.76
CA SER A 10 -10.36 -15.17 2.95
C SER A 10 -11.42 -14.12 3.35
N MET A 11 -11.61 -13.86 4.64
CA MET A 11 -12.49 -12.79 5.11
C MET A 11 -11.98 -11.41 4.72
N ASN A 12 -10.67 -11.21 4.77
CA ASN A 12 -10.06 -9.95 4.38
C ASN A 12 -10.19 -9.72 2.86
N VAL A 13 -9.92 -10.75 2.05
CA VAL A 13 -10.14 -10.73 0.59
C VAL A 13 -11.60 -10.43 0.25
N LYS A 14 -12.55 -11.08 0.92
CA LYS A 14 -13.98 -10.80 0.74
C LYS A 14 -14.31 -9.33 1.02
N TYR A 15 -13.76 -8.77 2.10
CA TYR A 15 -13.93 -7.35 2.43
C TYR A 15 -13.39 -6.44 1.32
N VAL A 16 -12.20 -6.70 0.80
CA VAL A 16 -11.59 -5.93 -0.30
C VAL A 16 -12.47 -5.98 -1.54
N ARG A 17 -12.92 -7.17 -1.96
CA ARG A 17 -13.78 -7.33 -3.14
C ARG A 17 -15.12 -6.61 -3.00
N GLN A 18 -15.70 -6.60 -1.80
CA GLN A 18 -16.96 -5.88 -1.52
C GLN A 18 -16.84 -4.35 -1.57
N HIS A 19 -15.64 -3.81 -1.35
CA HIS A 19 -15.37 -2.37 -1.31
C HIS A 19 -14.44 -1.89 -2.43
N LEU A 20 -14.21 -2.72 -3.46
CA LEU A 20 -13.19 -2.49 -4.49
C LEU A 20 -13.32 -1.11 -5.15
N ASP A 21 -14.52 -0.69 -5.54
CA ASP A 21 -14.72 0.60 -6.20
C ASP A 21 -14.32 1.78 -5.31
N GLU A 22 -14.68 1.74 -4.02
CA GLU A 22 -14.27 2.76 -3.04
C GLU A 22 -12.75 2.76 -2.84
N LEU A 23 -12.14 1.57 -2.75
CA LEU A 23 -10.70 1.43 -2.53
C LEU A 23 -9.90 1.94 -3.72
N VAL A 24 -10.32 1.63 -4.92
CA VAL A 24 -9.72 2.14 -6.17
C VAL A 24 -9.87 3.66 -6.26
N ALA A 25 -11.05 4.20 -5.99
CA ALA A 25 -11.27 5.65 -6.00
C ALA A 25 -10.40 6.39 -4.98
N ASN A 26 -10.22 5.82 -3.77
CA ASN A 26 -9.33 6.36 -2.75
C ASN A 26 -7.85 6.31 -3.18
N ALA A 27 -7.41 5.20 -3.78
CA ALA A 27 -6.04 5.04 -4.27
C ALA A 27 -5.71 6.02 -5.42
N LEU A 28 -6.63 6.19 -6.37
CA LEU A 28 -6.53 7.19 -7.44
C LEU A 28 -6.40 8.60 -6.89
N ALA A 29 -7.20 8.95 -5.88
CA ALA A 29 -7.18 10.28 -5.28
C ALA A 29 -5.83 10.62 -4.62
N LEU A 30 -5.06 9.64 -4.18
CA LEU A 30 -3.71 9.84 -3.65
C LEU A 30 -2.64 9.94 -4.73
N SER A 31 -2.89 9.33 -5.89
CA SER A 31 -1.99 9.39 -7.03
C SER A 31 -2.05 10.78 -7.70
N ARG A 32 -1.18 11.04 -8.66
CA ARG A 32 -1.20 12.28 -9.45
C ARG A 32 -2.33 12.33 -10.48
N TYR A 33 -2.98 11.20 -10.75
CA TYR A 33 -4.06 11.09 -11.75
C TYR A 33 -5.38 11.56 -11.13
N ASP A 34 -5.70 12.83 -11.30
CA ASP A 34 -6.96 13.41 -10.87
C ASP A 34 -8.07 13.26 -11.94
N GLU A 35 -9.23 13.87 -11.72
CA GLU A 35 -10.40 13.74 -12.59
C GLU A 35 -10.20 14.31 -14.01
N LYS A 36 -9.12 15.06 -14.26
CA LYS A 36 -8.84 15.74 -15.55
C LYS A 36 -7.68 15.10 -16.31
N ASP A 37 -7.04 14.10 -15.73
CA ASP A 37 -5.90 13.42 -16.36
C ASP A 37 -6.38 12.44 -17.42
N ASP A 38 -5.81 12.50 -18.63
CA ASP A 38 -6.11 11.61 -19.75
C ASP A 38 -5.70 10.16 -19.48
N GLN A 39 -4.80 9.93 -18.55
CA GLN A 39 -4.36 8.61 -18.11
C GLN A 39 -5.16 8.02 -16.92
N ARG A 40 -6.19 8.74 -16.47
CA ARG A 40 -6.99 8.33 -15.31
C ARG A 40 -7.62 6.94 -15.48
N GLU A 41 -8.21 6.67 -16.66
CA GLU A 41 -8.86 5.38 -16.94
C GLU A 41 -7.85 4.23 -16.91
N THR A 42 -6.66 4.44 -17.48
CA THR A 42 -5.56 3.48 -17.44
C THR A 42 -5.10 3.25 -16.00
N ALA A 43 -4.89 4.31 -15.24
CA ALA A 43 -4.51 4.19 -13.83
C ALA A 43 -5.57 3.48 -12.98
N GLU A 44 -6.86 3.72 -13.23
CA GLU A 44 -7.96 3.00 -12.57
C GLU A 44 -7.93 1.51 -12.89
N ALA A 45 -7.79 1.15 -14.17
CA ALA A 45 -7.68 -0.24 -14.59
C ALA A 45 -6.47 -0.93 -13.95
N ASN A 46 -5.33 -0.24 -13.86
CA ASN A 46 -4.12 -0.76 -13.23
C ASN A 46 -4.32 -0.99 -11.71
N PHE A 47 -4.99 -0.09 -11.00
CA PHE A 47 -5.33 -0.32 -9.58
C PHE A 47 -6.25 -1.54 -9.40
N ARG A 48 -7.24 -1.74 -10.28
CA ARG A 48 -8.10 -2.94 -10.23
C ARG A 48 -7.28 -4.21 -10.41
N ARG A 49 -6.41 -4.26 -11.42
CA ARG A 49 -5.48 -5.39 -11.64
C ARG A 49 -4.55 -5.61 -10.46
N ALA A 50 -4.04 -4.55 -9.84
CA ALA A 50 -3.20 -4.67 -8.65
C ALA A 50 -3.98 -5.24 -7.44
N PHE A 51 -5.23 -4.82 -7.22
CA PHE A 51 -6.09 -5.42 -6.20
C PHE A 51 -6.39 -6.89 -6.51
N ASP A 52 -6.67 -7.25 -7.77
CA ASP A 52 -6.85 -8.65 -8.17
C ASP A 52 -5.60 -9.46 -7.86
N TYR A 53 -4.42 -8.98 -8.24
CA TYR A 53 -3.14 -9.62 -7.99
C TYR A 53 -2.90 -9.92 -6.50
N ILE A 54 -3.12 -8.93 -5.60
CA ILE A 54 -2.89 -9.13 -4.15
C ILE A 54 -3.99 -9.92 -3.44
N THR A 55 -5.13 -10.17 -4.10
CA THR A 55 -6.24 -10.97 -3.56
C THR A 55 -6.35 -12.36 -4.17
N GLU A 56 -5.53 -12.70 -5.16
CA GLU A 56 -5.49 -14.03 -5.74
C GLU A 56 -5.13 -15.13 -4.73
N GLU A 57 -5.55 -16.36 -5.00
CA GLU A 57 -5.43 -17.48 -4.05
C GLU A 57 -4.03 -18.11 -4.03
N HIS A 58 -3.20 -17.86 -5.04
CA HIS A 58 -1.85 -18.42 -5.07
C HIS A 58 -0.91 -17.71 -4.08
N GLU A 59 -0.01 -18.48 -3.54
CA GLU A 59 0.99 -18.02 -2.59
C GLU A 59 2.07 -17.20 -3.33
N VAL A 60 1.91 -15.88 -3.31
CA VAL A 60 2.99 -14.95 -3.70
C VAL A 60 3.61 -14.44 -2.41
N GLU A 61 4.90 -14.64 -2.24
CA GLU A 61 5.63 -14.17 -1.07
C GLU A 61 5.60 -12.63 -0.97
N ASN A 62 5.69 -12.12 0.25
CA ASN A 62 5.83 -10.69 0.50
C ASN A 62 7.33 -10.33 0.42
N ASP A 63 7.84 -10.17 -0.77
CA ASP A 63 9.24 -9.87 -1.05
C ASP A 63 9.41 -8.73 -2.07
N TYR A 64 10.65 -8.45 -2.44
CA TYR A 64 10.95 -7.41 -3.41
C TYR A 64 10.45 -7.76 -4.82
N GLU A 65 10.37 -9.04 -5.20
CA GLU A 65 9.88 -9.46 -6.52
C GLU A 65 8.38 -9.18 -6.65
N CYS A 66 7.60 -9.47 -5.61
CA CYS A 66 6.21 -9.08 -5.52
C CYS A 66 6.03 -7.55 -5.62
N MET A 67 6.89 -6.79 -4.94
CA MET A 67 6.85 -5.33 -4.99
C MET A 67 7.16 -4.80 -6.41
N LEU A 68 8.13 -5.39 -7.12
CA LEU A 68 8.43 -5.04 -8.51
C LEU A 68 7.28 -5.40 -9.45
N GLN A 69 6.66 -6.56 -9.26
CA GLN A 69 5.50 -6.97 -10.05
C GLN A 69 4.31 -6.01 -9.85
N LEU A 70 4.10 -5.54 -8.62
CA LEU A 70 3.09 -4.51 -8.34
C LEU A 70 3.41 -3.19 -9.04
N HIS A 71 4.68 -2.79 -9.08
CA HIS A 71 5.09 -1.61 -9.84
C HIS A 71 4.76 -1.78 -11.32
N ASP A 72 5.11 -2.90 -11.93
CA ASP A 72 4.84 -3.17 -13.34
C ASP A 72 3.33 -3.11 -13.66
N ILE A 73 2.49 -3.71 -12.81
CA ILE A 73 1.04 -3.66 -12.95
C ILE A 73 0.51 -2.22 -12.84
N LEU A 74 0.97 -1.48 -11.83
CA LEU A 74 0.47 -0.14 -11.52
C LEU A 74 0.92 0.92 -12.53
N MET A 75 2.05 0.69 -13.22
CA MET A 75 2.65 1.63 -14.17
C MET A 75 2.38 1.25 -15.63
N ASP A 76 1.74 0.10 -15.88
CA ASP A 76 1.49 -0.39 -17.24
C ASP A 76 0.77 0.66 -18.09
N SER A 77 1.36 0.96 -19.25
CA SER A 77 0.84 1.93 -20.22
C SER A 77 0.68 3.37 -19.69
N LEU A 78 1.35 3.72 -18.59
CA LEU A 78 1.49 5.08 -18.09
C LEU A 78 2.84 5.67 -18.54
N ASN A 79 2.89 6.99 -18.80
CA ASN A 79 3.99 7.64 -19.56
C ASN A 79 5.38 7.66 -18.87
N ASP A 80 5.52 7.13 -17.67
CA ASP A 80 6.75 7.26 -16.88
C ASP A 80 7.26 5.92 -16.35
N ASP A 81 7.43 4.95 -17.24
CA ASP A 81 7.93 3.61 -16.89
C ASP A 81 9.46 3.58 -16.74
N ILE A 82 9.98 4.36 -15.80
CA ILE A 82 11.40 4.28 -15.45
C ILE A 82 11.52 3.64 -14.07
N ARG A 83 11.99 2.39 -14.02
CA ARG A 83 12.42 1.75 -12.77
C ARG A 83 13.86 2.10 -12.44
N ASN A 84 14.08 2.61 -11.24
CA ASN A 84 15.39 2.52 -10.62
C ASN A 84 15.50 1.10 -10.02
N GLY A 85 16.52 0.34 -10.38
CA GLY A 85 16.76 -0.95 -9.74
C GLY A 85 17.05 -0.77 -8.25
N LEU A 86 16.50 -1.65 -7.39
CA LEU A 86 16.89 -1.67 -5.98
C LEU A 86 18.32 -2.15 -5.82
N THR A 87 19.05 -1.55 -4.89
CA THR A 87 20.35 -2.06 -4.46
C THR A 87 20.18 -3.31 -3.60
N MET A 88 21.20 -4.16 -3.53
CA MET A 88 21.21 -5.32 -2.64
C MET A 88 20.92 -4.94 -1.19
N GLN A 89 21.48 -3.83 -0.72
CA GLN A 89 21.23 -3.31 0.62
C GLN A 89 19.74 -2.98 0.83
N GLN A 90 19.07 -2.35 -0.14
CA GLN A 90 17.64 -2.04 -0.04
C GLN A 90 16.77 -3.31 -0.02
N ILE A 91 17.17 -4.35 -0.75
CA ILE A 91 16.49 -5.65 -0.76
C ILE A 91 16.63 -6.32 0.62
N GLU A 92 17.83 -6.32 1.20
CA GLU A 92 18.09 -6.86 2.54
C GLU A 92 17.32 -6.08 3.63
N GLU A 93 17.35 -4.74 3.58
CA GLU A 93 16.59 -3.89 4.51
C GLU A 93 15.08 -4.20 4.44
N LEU A 94 14.51 -4.34 3.23
CA LEU A 94 13.11 -4.68 3.02
C LEU A 94 12.78 -6.08 3.58
N HIS A 95 13.62 -7.08 3.27
CA HIS A 95 13.47 -8.43 3.78
C HIS A 95 13.46 -8.46 5.32
N ASP A 96 14.41 -7.77 5.94
CA ASP A 96 14.51 -7.71 7.41
C ASP A 96 13.30 -7.01 8.05
N MET A 97 12.76 -5.97 7.39
CA MET A 97 11.56 -5.28 7.86
C MET A 97 10.32 -6.18 7.82
N ILE A 98 10.15 -6.93 6.74
CA ILE A 98 8.98 -7.83 6.55
C ILE A 98 9.04 -8.99 7.56
N ASN A 99 10.22 -9.49 7.86
CA ASN A 99 10.44 -10.64 8.74
C ASN A 99 10.69 -10.27 10.22
N GLN A 100 10.13 -9.17 10.71
CA GLN A 100 10.27 -8.73 12.10
C GLN A 100 9.29 -9.42 13.06
N PRO A 101 9.69 -10.48 13.80
CA PRO A 101 8.76 -11.24 14.64
C PRO A 101 8.27 -10.47 15.87
N ALA A 102 8.96 -9.41 16.27
CA ALA A 102 8.59 -8.59 17.43
C ALA A 102 7.52 -7.54 17.13
N LYS A 103 7.19 -7.29 15.86
CA LYS A 103 6.21 -6.29 15.45
C LYS A 103 4.89 -6.94 15.04
N ALA A 104 3.78 -6.22 15.25
CA ALA A 104 2.50 -6.59 14.69
C ALA A 104 2.51 -6.40 13.15
N ASN A 105 1.80 -7.25 12.40
CA ASN A 105 1.78 -7.17 10.93
C ASN A 105 1.30 -5.82 10.40
N VAL A 106 0.35 -5.17 11.08
CA VAL A 106 -0.06 -3.80 10.74
C VAL A 106 1.08 -2.80 10.88
N GLU A 107 1.94 -2.97 11.87
CA GLU A 107 3.12 -2.11 12.06
C GLU A 107 4.16 -2.37 10.99
N ILE A 108 4.41 -3.62 10.66
CA ILE A 108 5.29 -4.02 9.54
C ILE A 108 4.81 -3.40 8.24
N ALA A 109 3.52 -3.53 7.92
CA ALA A 109 2.94 -2.98 6.70
C ALA A 109 3.11 -1.44 6.59
N ILE A 110 2.89 -0.71 7.70
CA ILE A 110 3.09 0.74 7.72
C ILE A 110 4.59 1.08 7.60
N ASP A 111 5.48 0.38 8.29
CA ASP A 111 6.93 0.63 8.22
C ASP A 111 7.46 0.39 6.79
N VAL A 112 7.04 -0.68 6.15
CA VAL A 112 7.37 -0.98 4.74
C VAL A 112 6.83 0.11 3.80
N MET A 113 5.58 0.56 3.99
CA MET A 113 5.01 1.66 3.22
C MET A 113 5.86 2.93 3.36
N LEU A 114 6.22 3.30 4.59
CA LEU A 114 7.05 4.49 4.85
C LEU A 114 8.45 4.35 4.28
N TYR A 115 9.03 3.16 4.32
CA TYR A 115 10.34 2.85 3.73
C TYR A 115 10.35 3.11 2.22
N ILE A 116 9.35 2.58 1.48
CA ILE A 116 9.24 2.78 0.02
C ILE A 116 9.13 4.28 -0.29
N LEU A 117 8.28 5.00 0.44
CA LEU A 117 8.08 6.44 0.27
C LEU A 117 9.33 7.25 0.59
N ASP A 118 10.09 6.88 1.62
CA ASP A 118 11.28 7.59 2.06
C ASP A 118 12.47 7.38 1.13
N LYS A 119 12.70 6.15 0.73
CA LYS A 119 13.83 5.77 -0.12
C LYS A 119 13.59 6.11 -1.59
N ARG A 120 12.36 6.42 -1.99
CA ARG A 120 11.99 6.66 -3.39
C ARG A 120 12.55 5.57 -4.29
N LEU A 121 12.13 4.33 -4.02
CA LEU A 121 12.68 3.13 -4.66
C LEU A 121 12.42 3.09 -6.17
N PHE A 122 11.43 3.85 -6.65
CA PHE A 122 11.06 3.96 -8.04
C PHE A 122 11.21 5.41 -8.52
N ALA A 123 11.42 5.61 -9.80
CA ALA A 123 11.45 6.96 -10.38
C ALA A 123 10.05 7.60 -10.36
N ASP A 124 9.01 6.77 -10.53
CA ASP A 124 7.61 7.13 -10.35
C ASP A 124 6.84 5.95 -9.74
N GLY A 125 5.66 6.24 -9.20
CA GLY A 125 4.77 5.22 -8.65
C GLY A 125 4.99 4.85 -7.19
N ASP A 126 5.95 5.44 -6.48
CA ASP A 126 6.25 5.09 -5.08
C ASP A 126 5.01 5.07 -4.18
N VAL A 127 4.13 6.08 -4.26
CA VAL A 127 2.90 6.14 -3.44
C VAL A 127 1.96 4.98 -3.77
N ARG A 128 1.82 4.63 -5.05
CA ARG A 128 0.95 3.54 -5.50
C ARG A 128 1.47 2.19 -5.03
N VAL A 129 2.76 1.94 -5.27
CA VAL A 129 3.42 0.69 -4.85
C VAL A 129 3.44 0.56 -3.33
N ALA A 130 3.80 1.63 -2.62
CA ALA A 130 3.86 1.64 -1.16
C ALA A 130 2.53 1.20 -0.52
N ILE A 131 1.41 1.77 -0.99
CA ILE A 131 0.08 1.42 -0.49
C ILE A 131 -0.32 -0.01 -0.89
N MET A 132 -0.09 -0.41 -2.14
CA MET A 132 -0.51 -1.72 -2.62
C MET A 132 0.33 -2.84 -2.00
N PHE A 133 1.64 -2.67 -1.87
CA PHE A 133 2.49 -3.66 -1.23
C PHE A 133 2.22 -3.78 0.28
N ALA A 134 2.01 -2.66 0.99
CA ALA A 134 1.55 -2.69 2.37
C ALA A 134 0.21 -3.42 2.51
N ASN A 135 -0.71 -3.23 1.58
CA ASN A 135 -1.99 -3.93 1.56
C ASN A 135 -1.85 -5.42 1.28
N LYS A 136 -0.88 -5.85 0.46
CA LYS A 136 -0.56 -7.27 0.29
C LYS A 136 -0.19 -7.90 1.64
N ILE A 137 0.72 -7.27 2.40
CA ILE A 137 1.11 -7.72 3.75
C ILE A 137 -0.11 -7.77 4.68
N MET A 138 -0.95 -6.73 4.68
CA MET A 138 -2.14 -6.66 5.52
C MET A 138 -3.16 -7.76 5.20
N ILE A 139 -3.41 -8.01 3.91
CA ILE A 139 -4.40 -9.00 3.43
C ILE A 139 -3.95 -10.40 3.79
N ASP A 140 -2.71 -10.75 3.52
CA ASP A 140 -2.16 -12.08 3.80
C ASP A 140 -2.21 -12.42 5.29
N ASN A 141 -2.05 -11.42 6.14
CA ASN A 141 -2.07 -11.59 7.59
C ASN A 141 -3.44 -11.30 8.24
N GLY A 142 -4.50 -11.11 7.47
CA GLY A 142 -5.85 -10.87 7.99
C GLY A 142 -5.98 -9.62 8.86
N CYS A 143 -5.19 -8.56 8.57
CA CYS A 143 -5.08 -7.37 9.41
C CYS A 143 -5.94 -6.18 8.92
N GLY A 144 -6.87 -6.42 8.01
CA GLY A 144 -7.59 -5.36 7.32
C GLY A 144 -6.82 -4.80 6.14
N ILE A 145 -6.94 -3.52 5.88
CA ILE A 145 -6.38 -2.83 4.71
C ILE A 145 -6.08 -1.37 5.06
N ILE A 146 -5.01 -0.83 4.48
CA ILE A 146 -4.68 0.59 4.53
C ILE A 146 -5.39 1.29 3.38
N THR A 147 -6.23 2.27 3.67
CA THR A 147 -6.87 3.12 2.68
C THR A 147 -7.01 4.55 3.19
N VAL A 148 -6.60 5.52 2.39
CA VAL A 148 -6.73 6.94 2.70
C VAL A 148 -7.96 7.46 1.98
N ARG A 149 -8.99 7.79 2.73
CA ARG A 149 -10.24 8.33 2.15
C ARG A 149 -9.97 9.61 1.37
N LYS A 150 -10.72 9.82 0.30
CA LYS A 150 -10.58 10.98 -0.59
C LYS A 150 -10.62 12.33 0.18
N ASP A 151 -11.46 12.43 1.21
CA ASP A 151 -11.58 13.63 2.06
C ASP A 151 -10.39 13.86 3.01
N ARG A 152 -9.48 12.88 3.15
CA ARG A 152 -8.25 12.96 3.97
C ARG A 152 -6.97 13.06 3.15
N ARG A 153 -7.07 13.19 1.83
CA ARG A 153 -5.92 13.25 0.93
C ARG A 153 -4.95 14.37 1.29
N GLU A 154 -5.46 15.57 1.56
CA GLU A 154 -4.63 16.73 1.89
C GLU A 154 -3.96 16.56 3.27
N THR A 155 -4.66 15.95 4.22
CA THR A 155 -4.08 15.61 5.53
C THR A 155 -2.93 14.59 5.38
N PHE A 156 -3.12 13.55 4.55
CA PHE A 156 -2.04 12.59 4.24
C PHE A 156 -0.81 13.29 3.67
N ARG A 157 -1.00 14.18 2.69
CA ARG A 157 0.08 14.93 2.05
C ARG A 157 0.82 15.84 3.03
N ALA A 158 0.09 16.51 3.94
CA ALA A 158 0.68 17.35 4.97
C ALA A 158 1.55 16.55 5.94
N TYR A 159 1.05 15.43 6.48
CA TYR A 159 1.82 14.53 7.34
C TYR A 159 3.01 13.90 6.63
N TYR A 160 2.85 13.50 5.37
CA TYR A 160 3.96 12.95 4.58
C TYR A 160 5.07 13.99 4.36
N LYS A 161 4.72 15.23 4.02
CA LYS A 161 5.68 16.33 3.89
C LYS A 161 6.44 16.61 5.19
N GLU A 162 5.75 16.61 6.32
CA GLU A 162 6.37 16.77 7.64
C GLU A 162 7.29 15.59 7.97
N TYR A 163 6.84 14.37 7.72
CA TYR A 163 7.62 13.16 7.91
C TYR A 163 8.94 13.18 7.11
N GLN A 164 8.92 13.67 5.88
CA GLN A 164 10.13 13.79 5.06
C GLN A 164 11.21 14.71 5.72
N GLN A 165 10.79 15.66 6.53
CA GLN A 165 11.68 16.62 7.21
C GLN A 165 12.09 16.15 8.61
N THR A 166 11.17 15.57 9.36
CA THR A 166 11.34 15.33 10.81
C THR A 166 11.59 13.87 11.15
N ARG A 167 11.14 12.94 10.32
CA ARG A 167 11.10 11.49 10.62
C ARG A 167 10.30 11.17 11.90
N SER A 168 9.38 12.05 12.29
CA SER A 168 8.49 11.86 13.42
C SER A 168 7.56 10.66 13.20
N ASP A 169 7.24 9.94 14.29
CA ASP A 169 6.24 8.88 14.28
C ASP A 169 4.79 9.38 14.09
N ASP A 170 4.56 10.67 14.02
CA ASP A 170 3.22 11.26 13.91
C ASP A 170 2.49 10.79 12.65
N PHE A 171 3.19 10.69 11.53
CA PHE A 171 2.61 10.17 10.29
C PHE A 171 2.25 8.69 10.41
N LYS A 172 3.13 7.87 10.96
CA LYS A 172 2.89 6.45 11.26
C LYS A 172 1.66 6.28 12.16
N ASN A 173 1.59 7.07 13.23
CA ASN A 173 0.48 7.05 14.18
C ASN A 173 -0.84 7.50 13.54
N TRP A 174 -0.80 8.51 12.67
CA TRP A 174 -1.96 8.99 11.95
C TRP A 174 -2.50 7.93 10.99
N ILE A 175 -1.62 7.27 10.19
CA ILE A 175 -2.01 6.15 9.31
C ILE A 175 -2.66 5.06 10.13
N TYR A 176 -2.01 4.62 11.21
CA TYR A 176 -2.54 3.60 12.09
C TYR A 176 -3.93 3.98 12.63
N LYS A 177 -4.10 5.21 13.09
CA LYS A 177 -5.35 5.67 13.71
C LYS A 177 -6.51 5.78 12.72
N TYR A 178 -6.25 6.31 11.53
CA TYR A 178 -7.29 6.80 10.64
C TYR A 178 -7.41 6.07 9.30
N CYS A 179 -6.39 5.31 8.88
CA CYS A 179 -6.36 4.71 7.55
C CYS A 179 -6.56 3.18 7.54
N ILE A 180 -6.64 2.53 8.73
CA ILE A 180 -6.86 1.09 8.80
C ILE A 180 -8.36 0.78 8.83
N ARG A 181 -8.82 -0.04 7.86
CA ARG A 181 -10.19 -0.53 7.75
C ARG A 181 -10.19 -2.05 7.57
N GLY A 182 -11.30 -2.69 7.87
CA GLY A 182 -11.44 -4.15 7.71
C GLY A 182 -12.84 -4.63 8.02
N PRO A 183 -13.08 -5.95 7.90
CA PRO A 183 -14.37 -6.54 8.13
C PRO A 183 -14.80 -6.33 9.59
N LYS A 184 -16.08 -6.04 9.79
CA LYS A 184 -16.66 -6.08 11.13
C LYS A 184 -16.74 -7.54 11.56
N VAL A 185 -16.16 -7.87 12.69
CA VAL A 185 -16.34 -9.17 13.34
C VAL A 185 -17.53 -9.02 14.28
N GLU A 186 -18.65 -9.62 13.94
CA GLU A 186 -19.76 -9.79 14.87
C GLU A 186 -19.36 -10.94 15.82
N TYR A 187 -19.28 -10.65 17.11
CA TYR A 187 -19.07 -11.63 18.17
C TYR A 187 -20.41 -12.18 18.66
#